data_07e152a23fcb2765b101767e4a91526e
#
_entry.id   07e152a23fcb2765b101767e4a91526e
#
_cell.length_a   1.000
_cell.length_b   1.000
_cell.length_c   1.000
_cell.angle_alpha   90.00
_cell.angle_beta   90.00
_cell.angle_gamma   90.00
#
_symmetry.space_group_name_H-M   'P 1'
#
loop_
_entity.id
_entity.type
_entity.pdbx_description
1 polymer ?
#
loop_
_entity_poly.entity_id
_entity_poly.type
_entity_poly.pdbx_seq_one_letter_code
_entity_poly.pdbx_strand_id
1 'polypeptide(L)'
;MNCFQSLVFTSILTASALLAQDGEPTAIRVTHGPMLGRPTATSMTIWVRTNDAGPVTIFYGRNEDKLDQVAPELVTSIDRDNTGLVTLENLEPNTRYHYRIEDHQLGGSFITMPDPEQFRNPDSNPEGLFNFSFEFACGNNQRGAGDSAGPHLPVYEILNNEWREKVHFAILNGDWLYEDRREYPAGSWLHQVGLNSMEEAPRIVQKAPTISGVWENYKIYLERGRNLSEWHRHVPTFYTADDHELLNDIYGTGEAGYVNRRAVFRDIATKAWFDYLAWANPMAHDKPAWFGTGEFTAGSDILKDPEADFTKLNLEDMANLHVHWGTDTAGVKDAILDSQTGDPNSAVYDIVEVLGPNQVRISPAAKADGTQSYSIGRRCYGKFTVSNCDFFILDTRSHRDLHDVDNPDKPGASMLGKQQFNWLKEGIAKSEADFLFIVSSVNFMVPHVGSGGGDDKQLTLKKDDAWTVFLEEREELIEHCDELDQPVFVLTGDLHNSFAIRITDNVFEFASGPHNSINHAPMNDEGGRPINGKFKYGPRECEIRWSTYAMDDIPRAERTFPHFCVVRVNNVFNNPVERSGERWYAFPHPQVVFQFYDALTGEFRYSETIVKGLP
;
A
#
# COMPACT_ATOMS: atom_id res chain seq x y z
N MET A 1 -63.37 74.08 -4.94
CA MET A 1 -63.22 73.87 -3.47
C MET A 1 -62.82 72.47 -3.29
N ASN A 2 -61.57 72.18 -3.35
CA ASN A 2 -61.00 70.88 -3.00
C ASN A 2 -59.54 71.10 -2.49
N CYS A 3 -59.31 70.80 -1.21
CA CYS A 3 -58.04 70.84 -0.56
C CYS A 3 -57.17 69.62 -1.03
N PHE A 4 -55.99 69.92 -1.53
CA PHE A 4 -54.92 68.89 -1.65
C PHE A 4 -54.03 68.97 -0.42
N GLN A 5 -53.99 67.87 0.38
CA GLN A 5 -53.00 67.67 1.39
C GLN A 5 -51.84 66.89 0.76
N SER A 6 -50.65 67.47 0.82
CA SER A 6 -49.37 66.79 0.51
C SER A 6 -48.89 65.91 1.69
N LEU A 7 -48.75 64.60 1.44
CA LEU A 7 -48.07 63.69 2.34
C LEU A 7 -46.58 63.65 1.95
N VAL A 8 -45.74 64.03 2.86
CA VAL A 8 -44.27 63.85 2.81
C VAL A 8 -43.96 62.45 3.32
N PHE A 9 -43.43 61.58 2.46
CA PHE A 9 -42.87 60.29 2.85
C PHE A 9 -41.41 60.47 3.25
N THR A 10 -41.13 60.27 4.52
CA THR A 10 -39.76 60.17 5.06
C THR A 10 -39.33 58.70 4.97
N SER A 11 -38.44 58.40 4.07
CA SER A 11 -37.84 57.08 3.95
C SER A 11 -36.77 56.92 5.04
N ILE A 12 -37.05 56.04 6.00
CA ILE A 12 -36.09 55.56 6.96
C ILE A 12 -35.31 54.40 6.32
N LEU A 13 -34.05 54.64 5.96
CA LEU A 13 -33.08 53.57 5.62
C LEU A 13 -32.75 52.81 6.91
N THR A 14 -33.32 51.65 7.09
CA THR A 14 -32.80 50.67 8.04
C THR A 14 -31.64 49.93 7.38
N ALA A 15 -30.41 50.21 7.81
CA ALA A 15 -29.25 49.39 7.54
C ALA A 15 -29.43 48.06 8.29
N SER A 16 -29.78 47.02 7.54
CA SER A 16 -29.71 45.65 8.07
C SER A 16 -28.23 45.28 8.13
N ALA A 17 -27.67 45.25 9.35
CA ALA A 17 -26.41 44.58 9.59
C ALA A 17 -26.65 43.08 9.34
N LEU A 18 -26.04 42.54 8.28
CA LEU A 18 -25.82 41.09 8.17
C LEU A 18 -24.92 40.69 9.35
N LEU A 19 -25.52 40.16 10.39
CA LEU A 19 -24.82 39.33 11.37
C LEU A 19 -24.36 38.11 10.56
N ALA A 20 -23.05 37.96 10.41
CA ALA A 20 -22.45 36.67 10.09
C ALA A 20 -23.01 35.69 11.14
N GLN A 21 -23.74 34.71 10.70
CA GLN A 21 -24.02 33.54 11.53
C GLN A 21 -22.66 32.87 11.73
N ASP A 22 -22.06 33.10 12.89
CA ASP A 22 -21.05 32.18 13.42
C ASP A 22 -21.77 30.83 13.53
N GLY A 23 -21.53 29.95 12.54
CA GLY A 23 -21.99 28.57 12.62
C GLY A 23 -21.41 27.96 13.89
N GLU A 24 -22.24 27.31 14.71
CA GLU A 24 -21.73 26.50 15.79
C GLU A 24 -20.64 25.58 15.20
N PRO A 25 -19.49 25.41 15.87
CA PRO A 25 -18.43 24.53 15.38
C PRO A 25 -19.05 23.15 15.13
N THR A 26 -18.97 22.68 13.91
CA THR A 26 -19.49 21.36 13.53
C THR A 26 -18.79 20.32 14.41
N ALA A 27 -19.56 19.51 15.14
CA ALA A 27 -18.99 18.47 15.99
C ALA A 27 -18.06 17.57 15.16
N ILE A 28 -16.86 17.33 15.69
CA ILE A 28 -15.89 16.40 15.08
C ILE A 28 -16.52 15.00 15.08
N ARG A 29 -16.54 14.36 13.92
CA ARG A 29 -17.06 12.99 13.78
C ARG A 29 -16.21 12.18 12.82
N VAL A 30 -16.02 10.91 13.11
CA VAL A 30 -15.32 9.97 12.22
C VAL A 30 -16.17 9.70 10.99
N THR A 31 -15.57 9.86 9.83
CA THR A 31 -16.19 9.63 8.51
C THR A 31 -15.73 8.32 7.89
N HIS A 32 -14.45 7.92 8.09
CA HIS A 32 -13.87 6.69 7.55
C HIS A 32 -13.01 6.01 8.61
N GLY A 33 -12.94 4.68 8.53
CA GLY A 33 -12.32 3.84 9.56
C GLY A 33 -13.32 3.43 10.65
N PRO A 34 -12.87 3.00 11.84
CA PRO A 34 -11.46 2.81 12.21
C PRO A 34 -10.78 1.68 11.42
N MET A 35 -9.43 1.75 11.30
CA MET A 35 -8.62 0.68 10.73
C MET A 35 -7.47 0.34 11.68
N LEU A 36 -7.11 -0.95 11.74
CA LEU A 36 -6.06 -1.48 12.61
C LEU A 36 -4.75 -1.71 11.85
N GLY A 37 -3.63 -1.48 12.52
CA GLY A 37 -2.30 -1.75 11.97
C GLY A 37 -1.22 -1.79 13.05
N ARG A 38 0.01 -2.10 12.67
CA ARG A 38 1.17 -2.21 13.56
C ARG A 38 0.92 -3.11 14.78
N PRO A 39 0.42 -4.33 14.60
CA PRO A 39 0.17 -5.24 15.71
C PRO A 39 1.48 -5.67 16.36
N THR A 40 1.55 -5.59 17.70
CA THR A 40 2.61 -6.20 18.50
C THR A 40 2.02 -7.01 19.65
N ALA A 41 2.84 -7.63 20.44
CA ALA A 41 2.38 -8.31 21.65
C ALA A 41 1.73 -7.35 22.65
N THR A 42 2.13 -6.08 22.66
CA THR A 42 1.74 -5.12 23.70
C THR A 42 1.15 -3.81 23.15
N SER A 43 0.91 -3.74 21.84
CA SER A 43 0.36 -2.54 21.21
C SER A 43 -0.49 -2.82 19.97
N MET A 44 -1.36 -1.86 19.65
CA MET A 44 -2.15 -1.81 18.42
C MET A 44 -2.36 -0.36 18.00
N THR A 45 -2.14 -0.04 16.73
CA THR A 45 -2.40 1.30 16.20
C THR A 45 -3.77 1.35 15.52
N ILE A 46 -4.53 2.42 15.79
CA ILE A 46 -5.85 2.69 15.23
C ILE A 46 -5.77 3.96 14.39
N TRP A 47 -6.25 3.89 13.16
CA TRP A 47 -6.38 5.00 12.23
C TRP A 47 -7.85 5.39 12.08
N VAL A 48 -8.10 6.72 11.98
CA VAL A 48 -9.42 7.28 11.63
C VAL A 48 -9.26 8.48 10.72
N ARG A 49 -10.34 8.82 9.99
CA ARG A 49 -10.53 10.09 9.30
C ARG A 49 -11.80 10.78 9.80
N THR A 50 -11.74 12.10 9.97
CA THR A 50 -12.86 12.92 10.45
C THR A 50 -13.39 13.90 9.40
N ASN A 51 -14.57 14.48 9.65
CA ASN A 51 -15.13 15.54 8.80
C ASN A 51 -14.32 16.84 8.86
N ASP A 52 -13.70 17.12 10.01
CA ASP A 52 -12.87 18.30 10.27
C ASP A 52 -11.69 17.90 11.15
N ALA A 53 -10.59 18.65 11.11
CA ALA A 53 -9.42 18.40 11.95
C ALA A 53 -9.72 18.62 13.42
N GLY A 54 -9.37 17.67 14.28
CA GLY A 54 -9.59 17.80 15.70
C GLY A 54 -9.43 16.50 16.50
N PRO A 55 -9.72 16.55 17.81
CA PRO A 55 -9.53 15.42 18.69
C PRO A 55 -10.61 14.35 18.50
N VAL A 56 -10.21 13.08 18.69
CA VAL A 56 -11.11 11.91 18.71
C VAL A 56 -10.81 11.08 19.94
N THR A 57 -11.82 10.75 20.73
CA THR A 57 -11.69 9.89 21.91
C THR A 57 -12.01 8.44 21.55
N ILE A 58 -11.16 7.52 21.99
CA ILE A 58 -11.35 6.07 21.83
C ILE A 58 -11.34 5.41 23.21
N PHE A 59 -12.38 4.66 23.50
CA PHE A 59 -12.46 3.79 24.67
C PHE A 59 -12.09 2.37 24.29
N TYR A 60 -11.41 1.66 25.17
CA TYR A 60 -11.04 0.26 24.93
C TYR A 60 -11.00 -0.56 26.23
N GLY A 61 -11.02 -1.88 26.08
CA GLY A 61 -11.00 -2.81 27.21
C GLY A 61 -11.10 -4.26 26.78
N ARG A 62 -10.96 -5.19 27.72
CA ARG A 62 -11.06 -6.64 27.44
C ARG A 62 -12.50 -7.16 27.42
N ASN A 63 -13.44 -6.39 27.89
CA ASN A 63 -14.85 -6.73 27.89
C ASN A 63 -15.60 -5.71 27.02
N GLU A 64 -16.33 -6.20 26.02
CA GLU A 64 -17.10 -5.39 25.09
C GLU A 64 -18.13 -4.49 25.79
N ASP A 65 -18.76 -5.00 26.86
CA ASP A 65 -19.74 -4.26 27.66
C ASP A 65 -19.10 -3.24 28.61
N LYS A 66 -17.77 -3.31 28.82
CA LYS A 66 -17.04 -2.46 29.74
C LYS A 66 -15.69 -2.04 29.17
N LEU A 67 -15.70 -0.92 28.44
CA LEU A 67 -14.50 -0.27 27.92
C LEU A 67 -14.02 0.74 28.97
N ASP A 68 -13.18 0.31 29.89
CA ASP A 68 -12.78 1.07 31.09
C ASP A 68 -11.44 1.83 30.92
N GLN A 69 -10.84 1.75 29.76
CA GLN A 69 -9.62 2.47 29.41
C GLN A 69 -9.90 3.51 28.31
N VAL A 70 -9.14 4.60 28.35
CA VAL A 70 -9.18 5.65 27.34
C VAL A 70 -7.84 5.68 26.63
N ALA A 71 -7.87 5.69 25.30
CA ALA A 71 -6.66 5.82 24.48
C ALA A 71 -5.95 7.16 24.73
N PRO A 72 -4.64 7.26 24.44
CA PRO A 72 -3.97 8.55 24.32
C PRO A 72 -4.71 9.49 23.36
N GLU A 73 -4.43 10.79 23.44
CA GLU A 73 -5.08 11.77 22.57
C GLU A 73 -4.79 11.47 21.09
N LEU A 74 -5.85 11.30 20.30
CA LEU A 74 -5.79 11.21 18.85
C LEU A 74 -6.26 12.55 18.29
N VAL A 75 -5.42 13.20 17.46
CA VAL A 75 -5.77 14.43 16.76
C VAL A 75 -5.61 14.21 15.26
N THR A 76 -6.68 14.45 14.52
CA THR A 76 -6.66 14.43 13.05
C THR A 76 -6.13 15.74 12.50
N SER A 77 -5.50 15.69 11.31
CA SER A 77 -4.83 16.85 10.71
C SER A 77 -5.23 17.04 9.25
N ILE A 78 -5.53 18.29 8.90
CA ILE A 78 -5.86 18.69 7.52
C ILE A 78 -4.69 18.46 6.55
N ASP A 79 -3.44 18.47 7.03
CA ASP A 79 -2.24 18.16 6.22
C ASP A 79 -2.22 16.72 5.70
N ARG A 80 -3.13 15.89 6.20
CA ARG A 80 -3.31 14.49 5.85
C ARG A 80 -4.78 14.15 5.57
N ASP A 81 -5.53 15.06 4.98
CA ASP A 81 -6.97 14.91 4.69
C ASP A 81 -7.81 14.55 5.93
N ASN A 82 -7.55 15.21 7.05
CA ASN A 82 -8.20 14.96 8.34
C ASN A 82 -8.05 13.53 8.86
N THR A 83 -6.93 12.86 8.56
CA THR A 83 -6.61 11.57 9.15
C THR A 83 -5.79 11.71 10.43
N GLY A 84 -5.85 10.70 11.30
CA GLY A 84 -5.10 10.65 12.54
C GLY A 84 -4.86 9.21 13.01
N LEU A 85 -3.84 9.05 13.85
CA LEU A 85 -3.39 7.77 14.40
C LEU A 85 -3.29 7.85 15.92
N VAL A 86 -3.62 6.76 16.59
CA VAL A 86 -3.28 6.53 17.99
C VAL A 86 -2.78 5.11 18.19
N THR A 87 -1.74 4.95 18.99
CA THR A 87 -1.27 3.62 19.40
C THR A 87 -1.70 3.34 20.85
N LEU A 88 -2.44 2.25 21.01
CA LEU A 88 -2.72 1.66 22.31
C LEU A 88 -1.47 0.90 22.75
N GLU A 89 -0.96 1.20 23.92
CA GLU A 89 0.27 0.59 24.45
C GLU A 89 0.00 -0.12 25.78
N ASN A 90 0.98 -0.90 26.25
CA ASN A 90 0.90 -1.65 27.50
C ASN A 90 -0.29 -2.63 27.55
N LEU A 91 -0.63 -3.20 26.40
CA LEU A 91 -1.64 -4.25 26.30
C LEU A 91 -1.06 -5.58 26.78
N GLU A 92 -1.94 -6.50 27.21
CA GLU A 92 -1.55 -7.87 27.52
C GLU A 92 -1.37 -8.67 26.20
N PRO A 93 -0.32 -9.48 26.07
CA PRO A 93 -0.10 -10.31 24.89
C PRO A 93 -1.17 -11.40 24.73
N ASN A 94 -1.39 -11.81 23.48
CA ASN A 94 -2.33 -12.88 23.08
C ASN A 94 -3.72 -12.67 23.74
N THR A 95 -4.18 -11.42 23.78
CA THR A 95 -5.38 -11.01 24.49
C THR A 95 -6.33 -10.25 23.58
N ARG A 96 -7.62 -10.59 23.67
CA ARG A 96 -8.66 -9.88 22.93
C ARG A 96 -8.98 -8.56 23.61
N TYR A 97 -9.02 -7.49 22.82
CA TYR A 97 -9.49 -6.16 23.17
C TYR A 97 -10.64 -5.76 22.28
N HIS A 98 -11.56 -4.99 22.86
CA HIS A 98 -12.64 -4.30 22.17
C HIS A 98 -12.40 -2.80 22.29
N TYR A 99 -12.81 -2.05 21.28
CA TYR A 99 -12.68 -0.59 21.31
C TYR A 99 -13.88 0.07 20.63
N ARG A 100 -14.15 1.32 21.02
CA ARG A 100 -15.25 2.14 20.49
C ARG A 100 -14.85 3.61 20.47
N ILE A 101 -15.27 4.30 19.41
CA ILE A 101 -15.10 5.74 19.27
C ILE A 101 -16.25 6.43 20.01
N GLU A 102 -15.93 7.47 20.80
CA GLU A 102 -16.92 8.29 21.46
C GLU A 102 -17.87 8.93 20.43
N ASP A 103 -19.14 9.12 20.82
CA ASP A 103 -20.22 9.67 20.00
C ASP A 103 -20.63 8.88 18.76
N HIS A 104 -19.93 7.80 18.45
CA HIS A 104 -20.27 6.91 17.36
C HIS A 104 -20.36 5.47 17.86
N GLN A 105 -21.29 4.71 17.33
CA GLN A 105 -21.33 3.25 17.56
C GLN A 105 -20.27 2.52 16.71
N LEU A 106 -19.25 3.28 16.26
CA LEU A 106 -18.13 2.73 15.52
C LEU A 106 -17.10 2.15 16.47
N GLY A 107 -16.72 0.92 16.20
CA GLY A 107 -15.71 0.22 17.00
C GLY A 107 -15.37 -1.11 16.35
N GLY A 108 -14.61 -1.90 17.06
CA GLY A 108 -14.19 -3.22 16.62
C GLY A 108 -13.53 -4.00 17.76
N SER A 109 -12.85 -5.06 17.39
CA SER A 109 -12.05 -5.86 18.31
C SER A 109 -10.79 -6.34 17.62
N PHE A 110 -9.77 -6.65 18.39
CA PHE A 110 -8.54 -7.24 17.90
C PHE A 110 -7.94 -8.18 18.93
N ILE A 111 -6.99 -9.01 18.52
CA ILE A 111 -6.15 -9.80 19.38
C ILE A 111 -4.73 -9.26 19.25
N THR A 112 -4.07 -8.98 20.39
CA THR A 112 -2.64 -8.66 20.40
C THR A 112 -1.83 -9.87 19.98
N MET A 113 -0.66 -9.66 19.39
CA MET A 113 0.23 -10.76 19.01
C MET A 113 0.65 -11.54 20.25
N PRO A 114 0.92 -12.85 20.12
CA PRO A 114 1.54 -13.62 21.18
C PRO A 114 2.93 -13.07 21.54
N ASP A 115 3.33 -13.25 22.79
CA ASP A 115 4.69 -12.96 23.27
C ASP A 115 5.46 -14.27 23.43
N PRO A 116 6.68 -14.41 22.90
CA PRO A 116 7.51 -15.59 23.08
C PRO A 116 7.64 -16.07 24.52
N GLU A 117 7.67 -15.16 25.49
CA GLU A 117 7.79 -15.51 26.91
C GLU A 117 6.59 -16.31 27.45
N GLN A 118 5.38 -16.13 26.87
CA GLN A 118 4.20 -16.91 27.25
C GLN A 118 4.29 -18.38 26.82
N PHE A 119 5.11 -18.67 25.79
CA PHE A 119 5.26 -20.00 25.20
C PHE A 119 6.58 -20.64 25.58
N ARG A 120 7.49 -19.90 26.20
CA ARG A 120 8.83 -20.37 26.54
C ARG A 120 8.81 -21.49 27.55
N ASN A 121 9.47 -22.59 27.21
CA ASN A 121 9.73 -23.71 28.11
C ASN A 121 11.15 -24.20 27.86
N PRO A 122 12.06 -24.19 28.88
CA PRO A 122 13.46 -24.53 28.69
C PRO A 122 13.73 -25.93 28.10
N ASP A 123 12.82 -26.89 28.37
CA ASP A 123 13.00 -28.28 27.94
C ASP A 123 12.31 -28.59 26.59
N SER A 124 11.22 -27.88 26.25
CA SER A 124 10.37 -28.26 25.14
C SER A 124 10.13 -27.14 24.10
N ASN A 125 10.38 -25.89 24.47
CA ASN A 125 10.26 -24.72 23.58
C ASN A 125 11.16 -23.58 24.08
N PRO A 126 12.48 -23.72 24.04
CA PRO A 126 13.41 -22.76 24.63
C PRO A 126 13.40 -21.41 23.97
N GLU A 127 13.01 -21.31 22.70
CA GLU A 127 12.91 -20.06 21.94
C GLU A 127 11.58 -19.34 22.14
N GLY A 128 10.58 -20.01 22.75
CA GLY A 128 9.26 -19.43 22.93
C GLY A 128 8.47 -19.32 21.64
N LEU A 129 8.67 -20.26 20.72
CA LEU A 129 7.94 -20.27 19.44
C LEU A 129 6.43 -20.41 19.67
N PHE A 130 5.64 -19.77 18.81
CA PHE A 130 4.19 -19.86 18.82
C PHE A 130 3.63 -19.98 17.39
N ASN A 131 2.43 -20.54 17.29
CA ASN A 131 1.71 -20.63 16.02
C ASN A 131 1.03 -19.31 15.71
N PHE A 132 1.01 -18.96 14.43
CA PHE A 132 0.22 -17.82 13.94
C PHE A 132 -0.29 -18.08 12.53
N SER A 133 -1.22 -17.23 12.09
CA SER A 133 -1.75 -17.27 10.74
C SER A 133 -2.03 -15.87 10.23
N PHE A 134 -1.94 -15.70 8.92
CA PHE A 134 -2.28 -14.47 8.25
C PHE A 134 -2.97 -14.74 6.92
N GLU A 135 -3.70 -13.75 6.43
CA GLU A 135 -4.32 -13.76 5.12
C GLU A 135 -3.49 -12.90 4.17
N PHE A 136 -3.38 -13.27 2.88
CA PHE A 136 -2.84 -12.38 1.87
C PHE A 136 -3.53 -12.53 0.53
N ALA A 137 -3.72 -11.41 -0.16
CA ALA A 137 -4.12 -11.32 -1.58
C ALA A 137 -3.97 -9.89 -2.10
N CYS A 138 -4.25 -9.68 -3.40
CA CYS A 138 -4.23 -8.40 -4.10
C CYS A 138 -5.55 -8.12 -4.80
N GLY A 139 -5.70 -6.93 -5.41
CA GLY A 139 -6.72 -6.65 -6.42
C GLY A 139 -8.14 -6.43 -5.89
N ASN A 140 -8.40 -5.31 -5.20
CA ASN A 140 -9.71 -4.94 -4.66
C ASN A 140 -10.53 -4.07 -5.63
N ASN A 141 -10.64 -4.43 -6.89
CA ASN A 141 -11.38 -3.66 -7.89
C ASN A 141 -12.86 -3.54 -7.50
N GLN A 142 -13.38 -2.33 -7.36
CA GLN A 142 -14.79 -2.05 -6.99
C GLN A 142 -15.64 -1.58 -8.17
N ARG A 143 -15.17 -1.74 -9.40
CA ARG A 143 -15.96 -1.44 -10.59
C ARG A 143 -17.10 -2.44 -10.75
N GLY A 144 -18.02 -2.13 -11.64
CA GLY A 144 -19.21 -2.95 -11.85
C GLY A 144 -18.97 -4.28 -12.57
N ALA A 145 -20.05 -4.95 -12.90
CA ALA A 145 -20.02 -6.25 -13.59
C ALA A 145 -19.20 -6.20 -14.90
N GLY A 146 -18.38 -7.22 -15.10
CA GLY A 146 -17.44 -7.32 -16.23
C GLY A 146 -16.02 -6.87 -15.91
N ASP A 147 -15.82 -6.18 -14.77
CA ASP A 147 -14.51 -5.78 -14.26
C ASP A 147 -14.22 -6.34 -12.85
N SER A 148 -15.27 -6.71 -12.11
CA SER A 148 -15.13 -7.24 -10.74
C SER A 148 -16.34 -8.09 -10.32
N ALA A 149 -16.23 -8.75 -9.16
CA ALA A 149 -17.35 -9.45 -8.50
C ALA A 149 -18.37 -8.48 -7.84
N GLY A 150 -18.11 -7.19 -7.85
CA GLY A 150 -19.04 -6.15 -7.39
C GLY A 150 -18.42 -5.12 -6.42
N PRO A 151 -19.06 -3.96 -6.28
CA PRO A 151 -18.49 -2.82 -5.55
C PRO A 151 -18.42 -3.04 -4.02
N HIS A 152 -19.16 -3.99 -3.48
CA HIS A 152 -19.18 -4.26 -2.03
C HIS A 152 -18.15 -5.29 -1.57
N LEU A 153 -17.32 -5.81 -2.49
CA LEU A 153 -16.25 -6.75 -2.19
C LEU A 153 -16.76 -7.99 -1.45
N PRO A 154 -17.47 -8.92 -2.13
CA PRO A 154 -18.11 -10.08 -1.48
C PRO A 154 -17.10 -11.01 -0.78
N VAL A 155 -15.84 -11.06 -1.21
CA VAL A 155 -14.78 -11.83 -0.53
C VAL A 155 -14.68 -11.47 0.96
N TYR A 156 -14.81 -10.19 1.29
CA TYR A 156 -14.70 -9.76 2.69
C TYR A 156 -15.90 -10.15 3.54
N GLU A 157 -17.03 -10.54 2.95
CA GLU A 157 -18.11 -11.19 3.69
C GLU A 157 -17.66 -12.57 4.19
N ILE A 158 -17.03 -13.38 3.34
CA ILE A 158 -16.44 -14.67 3.72
C ILE A 158 -15.31 -14.47 4.76
N LEU A 159 -14.39 -13.55 4.50
CA LEU A 159 -13.28 -13.26 5.42
C LEU A 159 -13.78 -12.81 6.81
N ASN A 160 -14.77 -11.92 6.87
CA ASN A 160 -15.35 -11.46 8.14
C ASN A 160 -16.06 -12.58 8.90
N ASN A 161 -16.80 -13.44 8.20
CA ASN A 161 -17.59 -14.50 8.84
C ASN A 161 -16.74 -15.69 9.28
N GLU A 162 -15.70 -16.04 8.51
CA GLU A 162 -14.96 -17.27 8.72
C GLU A 162 -13.55 -17.09 9.26
N TRP A 163 -12.89 -15.97 8.99
CA TRP A 163 -11.44 -15.81 9.18
C TRP A 163 -11.01 -14.72 10.13
N ARG A 164 -11.79 -13.64 10.34
CA ARG A 164 -11.36 -12.51 11.17
C ARG A 164 -10.93 -12.88 12.59
N GLU A 165 -11.48 -13.99 13.12
CA GLU A 165 -11.17 -14.51 14.45
C GLU A 165 -10.03 -15.55 14.44
N LYS A 166 -9.53 -15.91 13.26
CA LYS A 166 -8.56 -17.00 13.07
C LYS A 166 -7.22 -16.51 12.53
N VAL A 167 -7.16 -15.32 11.98
CA VAL A 167 -5.92 -14.71 11.49
C VAL A 167 -5.46 -13.60 12.44
N HIS A 168 -4.15 -13.45 12.58
CA HIS A 168 -3.55 -12.44 13.45
C HIS A 168 -3.36 -11.12 12.73
N PHE A 169 -3.15 -11.16 11.41
CA PHE A 169 -3.02 -9.99 10.53
C PHE A 169 -3.33 -10.38 9.08
N ALA A 170 -3.38 -9.37 8.21
CA ALA A 170 -3.47 -9.56 6.78
C ALA A 170 -2.32 -8.82 6.07
N ILE A 171 -2.02 -9.24 4.83
CA ILE A 171 -1.13 -8.54 3.89
C ILE A 171 -1.93 -8.28 2.61
N LEU A 172 -2.30 -7.02 2.37
CA LEU A 172 -2.92 -6.63 1.12
C LEU A 172 -1.82 -6.21 0.14
N ASN A 173 -1.57 -7.09 -0.83
CA ASN A 173 -0.39 -7.09 -1.65
C ASN A 173 -0.60 -6.32 -2.97
N GLY A 174 -0.84 -5.02 -2.86
CA GLY A 174 -1.07 -4.11 -3.97
C GLY A 174 -2.51 -4.09 -4.50
N ASP A 175 -2.82 -3.09 -5.30
CA ASP A 175 -4.14 -2.87 -5.90
C ASP A 175 -5.28 -2.81 -4.87
N TRP A 176 -5.03 -2.12 -3.77
CA TRP A 176 -6.08 -1.88 -2.77
C TRP A 176 -7.19 -0.99 -3.34
N LEU A 177 -6.86 -0.12 -4.30
CA LEU A 177 -7.79 0.73 -5.04
C LEU A 177 -7.44 0.76 -6.54
N TYR A 178 -8.38 1.30 -7.35
CA TYR A 178 -8.21 1.60 -8.77
C TYR A 178 -8.59 3.06 -9.03
N GLU A 179 -8.08 3.71 -10.10
CA GLU A 179 -8.21 5.14 -10.35
C GLU A 179 -9.63 5.53 -10.77
N ASP A 180 -10.51 5.77 -9.81
CA ASP A 180 -11.88 6.20 -10.04
C ASP A 180 -12.08 7.71 -9.87
N ARG A 181 -11.18 8.41 -9.18
CA ARG A 181 -11.35 9.82 -8.75
C ARG A 181 -10.11 10.69 -8.89
N ARG A 182 -9.12 10.26 -9.67
CA ARG A 182 -7.86 11.02 -9.85
C ARG A 182 -8.07 12.44 -10.39
N GLU A 183 -9.20 12.70 -11.05
CA GLU A 183 -9.59 13.99 -11.61
C GLU A 183 -10.45 14.84 -10.68
N TYR A 184 -10.66 14.41 -9.43
CA TYR A 184 -11.44 15.16 -8.45
C TYR A 184 -10.76 16.51 -8.16
N PRO A 185 -11.45 17.64 -8.39
CA PRO A 185 -10.80 18.95 -8.36
C PRO A 185 -10.50 19.39 -6.93
N ALA A 186 -9.34 20.01 -6.73
CA ALA A 186 -8.92 20.53 -5.43
C ALA A 186 -9.92 21.54 -4.83
N GLY A 187 -10.61 22.33 -5.68
CA GLY A 187 -11.68 23.22 -5.22
C GLY A 187 -12.85 22.51 -4.54
N SER A 188 -13.21 21.30 -5.00
CA SER A 188 -14.22 20.48 -4.34
C SER A 188 -13.72 19.95 -3.00
N TRP A 189 -12.44 19.57 -2.90
CA TRP A 189 -11.82 19.17 -1.65
C TRP A 189 -11.76 20.32 -0.63
N LEU A 190 -11.36 21.54 -1.06
CA LEU A 190 -11.37 22.74 -0.20
C LEU A 190 -12.76 22.95 0.43
N HIS A 191 -13.81 22.90 -0.39
CA HIS A 191 -15.18 23.01 0.08
C HIS A 191 -15.55 21.89 1.08
N GLN A 192 -15.11 20.66 0.83
CA GLN A 192 -15.37 19.51 1.71
C GLN A 192 -14.74 19.67 3.11
N VAL A 193 -13.57 20.31 3.19
CA VAL A 193 -12.86 20.55 4.45
C VAL A 193 -13.04 21.97 5.00
N GLY A 194 -13.99 22.75 4.44
CA GLY A 194 -14.36 24.08 4.95
C GLY A 194 -13.36 25.19 4.69
N LEU A 195 -12.45 25.04 3.72
CA LEU A 195 -11.51 26.08 3.32
C LEU A 195 -12.06 26.94 2.18
N ASN A 196 -11.68 28.23 2.18
CA ASN A 196 -12.19 29.20 1.20
C ASN A 196 -11.23 29.46 0.04
N SER A 197 -9.94 29.17 0.20
CA SER A 197 -8.93 29.45 -0.82
C SER A 197 -7.77 28.47 -0.78
N MET A 198 -7.00 28.41 -1.88
CA MET A 198 -5.78 27.59 -1.97
C MET A 198 -4.66 28.06 -1.03
N GLU A 199 -4.63 29.35 -0.67
CA GLU A 199 -3.66 29.89 0.28
C GLU A 199 -3.86 29.35 1.70
N GLU A 200 -5.09 28.96 2.04
CA GLU A 200 -5.43 28.32 3.34
C GLU A 200 -5.13 26.81 3.32
N ALA A 201 -4.95 26.22 2.15
CA ALA A 201 -4.72 24.78 2.02
C ALA A 201 -3.34 24.37 2.56
N PRO A 202 -3.18 23.09 2.95
CA PRO A 202 -1.87 22.55 3.28
C PRO A 202 -0.89 22.66 2.11
N ARG A 203 0.42 22.80 2.44
CA ARG A 203 1.50 22.94 1.45
C ARG A 203 1.42 21.88 0.35
N ILE A 204 1.11 20.63 0.69
CA ILE A 204 0.98 19.55 -0.31
C ILE A 204 -0.11 19.85 -1.34
N VAL A 205 -1.27 20.34 -0.93
CA VAL A 205 -2.37 20.68 -1.84
C VAL A 205 -2.02 21.90 -2.69
N GLN A 206 -1.31 22.89 -2.10
CA GLN A 206 -0.84 24.06 -2.86
C GLN A 206 0.16 23.69 -3.96
N LYS A 207 1.06 22.72 -3.69
CA LYS A 207 2.14 22.32 -4.63
C LYS A 207 1.72 21.19 -5.57
N ALA A 208 0.79 20.33 -5.15
CA ALA A 208 0.33 19.16 -5.89
C ALA A 208 -1.20 18.96 -5.70
N PRO A 209 -2.05 19.83 -6.27
CA PRO A 209 -3.50 19.81 -6.06
C PRO A 209 -4.18 18.49 -6.44
N THR A 210 -3.60 17.70 -7.36
CA THR A 210 -4.09 16.37 -7.74
C THR A 210 -4.16 15.37 -6.61
N ILE A 211 -3.48 15.61 -5.47
CA ILE A 211 -3.58 14.75 -4.28
C ILE A 211 -5.02 14.65 -3.78
N SER A 212 -5.82 15.69 -3.95
CA SER A 212 -7.23 15.71 -3.57
C SER A 212 -8.02 14.58 -4.24
N GLY A 213 -7.72 14.29 -5.50
CA GLY A 213 -8.31 13.18 -6.25
C GLY A 213 -7.85 11.80 -5.73
N VAL A 214 -6.60 11.70 -5.31
CA VAL A 214 -6.08 10.45 -4.73
C VAL A 214 -6.74 10.19 -3.38
N TRP A 215 -6.82 11.17 -2.49
CA TRP A 215 -7.53 11.06 -1.21
C TRP A 215 -9.02 10.73 -1.40
N GLU A 216 -9.67 11.35 -2.37
CA GLU A 216 -11.08 11.06 -2.69
C GLU A 216 -11.26 9.61 -3.15
N ASN A 217 -10.28 9.06 -3.87
CA ASN A 217 -10.30 7.66 -4.30
C ASN A 217 -10.30 6.70 -3.08
N TYR A 218 -9.43 6.93 -2.10
CA TYR A 218 -9.40 6.12 -0.86
C TYR A 218 -10.73 6.20 -0.10
N LYS A 219 -11.29 7.40 0.04
CA LYS A 219 -12.60 7.60 0.72
C LYS A 219 -13.71 6.78 0.06
N ILE A 220 -13.84 6.88 -1.25
CA ILE A 220 -14.86 6.14 -1.99
C ILE A 220 -14.69 4.63 -1.88
N TYR A 221 -13.44 4.14 -1.87
CA TYR A 221 -13.18 2.71 -1.70
C TYR A 221 -13.58 2.20 -0.32
N LEU A 222 -13.35 2.98 0.73
CA LEU A 222 -13.84 2.67 2.08
C LEU A 222 -15.37 2.77 2.20
N GLU A 223 -16.01 3.72 1.52
CA GLU A 223 -17.46 3.89 1.55
C GLU A 223 -18.21 2.77 0.81
N ARG A 224 -17.74 2.42 -0.38
CA ARG A 224 -18.32 1.35 -1.21
C ARG A 224 -18.01 -0.03 -0.66
N GLY A 225 -16.77 -0.25 -0.24
CA GLY A 225 -16.27 -1.51 0.31
C GLY A 225 -16.66 -1.73 1.77
N ARG A 226 -17.96 -1.80 2.08
CA ARG A 226 -18.44 -1.94 3.47
C ARG A 226 -17.87 -3.17 4.17
N ASN A 227 -17.77 -4.30 3.47
CA ASN A 227 -17.21 -5.52 4.01
C ASN A 227 -15.70 -5.39 4.28
N LEU A 228 -14.99 -4.67 3.41
CA LEU A 228 -13.56 -4.33 3.60
C LEU A 228 -13.38 -3.40 4.81
N SER A 229 -14.22 -2.37 4.94
CA SER A 229 -14.20 -1.47 6.10
C SER A 229 -14.49 -2.20 7.42
N GLU A 230 -15.39 -3.18 7.40
CA GLU A 230 -15.62 -4.05 8.55
C GLU A 230 -14.42 -4.93 8.86
N TRP A 231 -13.76 -5.52 7.86
CA TRP A 231 -12.53 -6.29 8.00
C TRP A 231 -11.44 -5.47 8.70
N HIS A 232 -11.20 -4.25 8.24
CA HIS A 232 -10.18 -3.38 8.80
C HIS A 232 -10.41 -2.97 10.26
N ARG A 233 -11.64 -3.06 10.77
CA ARG A 233 -11.95 -2.82 12.19
C ARG A 233 -11.52 -3.95 13.10
N HIS A 234 -11.21 -5.12 12.54
CA HIS A 234 -10.96 -6.33 13.32
C HIS A 234 -9.59 -6.95 13.04
N VAL A 235 -9.06 -6.78 11.83
CA VAL A 235 -7.81 -7.42 11.41
C VAL A 235 -6.77 -6.35 11.05
N PRO A 236 -5.68 -6.27 11.81
CA PRO A 236 -4.58 -5.36 11.47
C PRO A 236 -3.94 -5.80 10.16
N THR A 237 -3.62 -4.83 9.31
CA THR A 237 -3.23 -5.10 7.93
C THR A 237 -1.92 -4.40 7.59
N PHE A 238 -1.03 -5.10 6.86
CA PHE A 238 0.15 -4.55 6.17
C PHE A 238 -0.16 -4.40 4.69
N TYR A 239 0.52 -3.45 4.01
CA TYR A 239 0.21 -3.09 2.63
C TYR A 239 1.47 -3.00 1.79
N THR A 240 1.43 -3.44 0.54
CA THR A 240 2.35 -2.99 -0.50
C THR A 240 1.65 -1.96 -1.39
N ALA A 241 2.41 -1.13 -2.07
CA ALA A 241 1.91 -0.36 -3.20
C ALA A 241 2.19 -1.14 -4.49
N ASP A 242 1.19 -1.17 -5.38
CA ASP A 242 1.38 -1.58 -6.76
C ASP A 242 1.12 -0.40 -7.71
N ASP A 243 0.82 -0.64 -8.97
CA ASP A 243 0.65 0.46 -9.92
C ASP A 243 -0.62 1.28 -9.62
N HIS A 244 -1.73 0.66 -9.28
CA HIS A 244 -2.99 1.38 -9.05
C HIS A 244 -2.99 2.30 -7.82
N GLU A 245 -2.19 2.06 -6.78
CA GLU A 245 -1.97 3.03 -5.70
C GLU A 245 -1.28 4.28 -6.24
N LEU A 246 -0.39 4.12 -7.20
CA LEU A 246 0.30 5.20 -7.89
C LEU A 246 -0.50 5.63 -9.12
N LEU A 247 -0.29 4.98 -10.25
CA LEU A 247 -1.02 5.15 -11.49
C LEU A 247 -0.85 3.91 -12.37
N ASN A 248 -1.94 3.36 -12.87
CA ASN A 248 -1.97 2.15 -13.71
C ASN A 248 -0.83 2.11 -14.75
N ASP A 249 -0.17 0.96 -14.85
CA ASP A 249 0.94 0.72 -15.78
C ASP A 249 2.13 1.69 -15.60
N ILE A 250 2.55 1.95 -14.37
CA ILE A 250 3.75 2.75 -14.08
C ILE A 250 5.01 1.87 -14.15
N TYR A 251 5.84 2.08 -15.18
CA TYR A 251 6.95 1.21 -15.54
C TYR A 251 8.34 1.76 -15.21
N GLY A 252 8.44 2.66 -14.30
CA GLY A 252 9.70 3.21 -13.86
C GLY A 252 9.56 4.67 -13.48
N THR A 253 10.05 4.98 -12.29
CA THR A 253 9.98 6.33 -11.73
C THR A 253 11.29 6.76 -11.12
N GLY A 254 12.29 5.86 -11.10
CA GLY A 254 13.56 6.09 -10.45
C GLY A 254 14.69 6.57 -11.37
N GLU A 255 14.54 6.48 -12.68
CA GLU A 255 15.61 6.81 -13.63
C GLU A 255 15.76 8.34 -13.80
N ALA A 256 16.92 8.86 -13.44
CA ALA A 256 17.22 10.28 -13.57
C ALA A 256 17.20 10.75 -15.03
N GLY A 257 16.53 11.87 -15.26
CA GLY A 257 16.30 12.42 -16.60
C GLY A 257 15.07 11.86 -17.30
N TYR A 258 14.41 10.86 -16.73
CA TYR A 258 13.16 10.33 -17.27
C TYR A 258 12.03 11.36 -17.18
N VAL A 259 11.31 11.54 -18.29
CA VAL A 259 10.24 12.53 -18.43
C VAL A 259 8.95 11.78 -18.74
N ASN A 260 8.10 11.64 -17.75
CA ASN A 260 6.78 11.04 -17.91
C ASN A 260 5.84 11.56 -16.83
N ARG A 261 4.61 11.84 -17.17
CA ARG A 261 3.56 12.28 -16.24
C ARG A 261 3.36 11.30 -15.07
N ARG A 262 3.37 10.01 -15.36
CA ARG A 262 3.19 8.96 -14.36
C ARG A 262 4.35 8.97 -13.37
N ALA A 263 5.58 9.11 -13.87
CA ALA A 263 6.78 9.14 -13.02
C ALA A 263 6.73 10.29 -12.00
N VAL A 264 6.44 11.51 -12.44
CA VAL A 264 6.39 12.68 -11.55
C VAL A 264 5.19 12.66 -10.59
N PHE A 265 4.20 11.81 -10.82
CA PHE A 265 3.06 11.60 -9.94
C PHE A 265 3.36 10.71 -8.72
N ARG A 266 4.41 9.91 -8.77
CA ARG A 266 4.75 8.91 -7.72
C ARG A 266 4.64 9.48 -6.30
N ASP A 267 5.31 10.59 -6.02
CA ASP A 267 5.39 11.11 -4.65
C ASP A 267 4.05 11.64 -4.14
N ILE A 268 3.21 12.16 -5.05
CA ILE A 268 1.85 12.62 -4.75
C ILE A 268 1.00 11.41 -4.32
N ALA A 269 1.06 10.34 -5.09
CA ALA A 269 0.32 9.12 -4.82
C ALA A 269 0.84 8.40 -3.57
N THR A 270 2.17 8.27 -3.43
CA THR A 270 2.81 7.70 -2.24
C THR A 270 2.44 8.46 -0.97
N LYS A 271 2.36 9.80 -1.01
CA LYS A 271 1.91 10.60 0.13
C LYS A 271 0.49 10.24 0.54
N ALA A 272 -0.44 10.14 -0.42
CA ALA A 272 -1.83 9.75 -0.15
C ALA A 272 -1.92 8.30 0.36
N TRP A 273 -1.13 7.39 -0.18
CA TRP A 273 -1.02 6.00 0.29
C TRP A 273 -0.56 5.94 1.75
N PHE A 274 0.40 6.79 2.16
CA PHE A 274 0.82 6.92 3.56
C PHE A 274 -0.29 7.45 4.46
N ASP A 275 -1.08 8.41 3.99
CA ASP A 275 -2.16 8.99 4.79
C ASP A 275 -3.26 7.97 5.10
N TYR A 276 -3.47 6.98 4.22
CA TYR A 276 -4.58 6.05 4.30
C TYR A 276 -4.18 4.61 4.67
N LEU A 277 -3.05 4.10 4.19
CA LEU A 277 -2.69 2.68 4.33
C LEU A 277 -1.29 2.45 4.92
N ALA A 278 -0.26 3.01 4.31
CA ALA A 278 1.12 2.65 4.61
C ALA A 278 1.62 3.10 5.99
N TRP A 279 0.85 3.91 6.69
CA TRP A 279 1.08 4.17 8.11
C TRP A 279 1.12 2.87 8.94
N ALA A 280 0.44 1.81 8.49
CA ALA A 280 0.39 0.51 9.15
C ALA A 280 1.71 -0.29 9.04
N ASN A 281 2.55 0.03 8.05
CA ASN A 281 3.78 -0.71 7.82
C ASN A 281 4.93 -0.23 8.71
N PRO A 282 5.80 -1.14 9.19
CA PRO A 282 7.09 -0.77 9.75
C PRO A 282 8.05 -0.42 8.61
N MET A 283 8.36 0.85 8.44
CA MET A 283 9.25 1.31 7.37
C MET A 283 10.70 1.29 7.80
N ALA A 284 11.61 0.92 6.89
CA ALA A 284 13.04 1.05 7.09
C ALA A 284 13.45 2.53 7.28
N HIS A 285 12.68 3.43 6.66
CA HIS A 285 12.86 4.88 6.75
C HIS A 285 11.51 5.56 6.96
N ASP A 286 11.41 6.52 7.87
CA ASP A 286 10.13 7.11 8.30
C ASP A 286 9.95 8.59 7.92
N LYS A 287 10.89 9.18 7.17
CA LYS A 287 10.79 10.58 6.78
C LYS A 287 9.63 10.83 5.81
N PRO A 288 8.85 11.89 6.00
CA PRO A 288 7.76 12.24 5.09
C PRO A 288 8.31 12.65 3.72
N ALA A 289 7.51 12.49 2.66
CA ALA A 289 7.79 13.09 1.38
C ALA A 289 7.81 14.62 1.50
N TRP A 290 8.73 15.27 0.78
CA TRP A 290 8.89 16.72 0.76
C TRP A 290 8.22 17.31 -0.47
N PHE A 291 7.55 18.45 -0.31
CA PHE A 291 6.96 19.21 -1.42
C PHE A 291 7.40 20.66 -1.34
N GLY A 292 7.86 21.21 -2.46
CA GLY A 292 8.38 22.57 -2.54
C GLY A 292 8.13 23.25 -3.88
N THR A 293 8.66 24.47 -3.99
CA THR A 293 8.74 25.23 -5.23
C THR A 293 10.17 25.63 -5.47
N GLY A 294 10.76 25.08 -6.56
CA GLY A 294 12.15 25.30 -6.90
C GLY A 294 12.35 26.32 -8.00
N GLU A 295 13.40 27.16 -7.85
CA GLU A 295 13.93 28.03 -8.88
C GLU A 295 15.00 27.26 -9.66
N PHE A 296 14.81 27.19 -10.99
CA PHE A 296 15.72 26.53 -11.93
C PHE A 296 16.38 27.56 -12.83
N THR A 297 17.65 27.33 -13.16
CA THR A 297 18.41 28.12 -14.14
C THR A 297 18.91 27.20 -15.24
N ALA A 298 18.67 27.54 -16.49
CA ALA A 298 19.06 26.76 -17.66
C ALA A 298 20.55 26.36 -17.62
N GLY A 299 20.85 25.09 -17.75
CA GLY A 299 22.19 24.52 -17.69
C GLY A 299 22.81 24.42 -16.29
N SER A 300 22.10 24.87 -15.23
CA SER A 300 22.55 24.71 -13.85
C SER A 300 22.12 23.37 -13.28
N ASP A 301 22.99 22.75 -12.51
CA ASP A 301 22.73 21.57 -11.70
C ASP A 301 22.29 21.91 -10.25
N ILE A 302 21.94 23.18 -9.98
CA ILE A 302 21.54 23.67 -8.66
C ILE A 302 20.07 24.07 -8.68
N LEU A 303 19.27 23.38 -7.87
CA LEU A 303 17.91 23.78 -7.52
C LEU A 303 17.97 24.66 -6.27
N LYS A 304 17.22 25.79 -6.29
CA LYS A 304 17.05 26.70 -5.15
C LYS A 304 15.59 26.72 -4.71
N ASP A 305 15.35 26.60 -3.41
CA ASP A 305 14.05 26.83 -2.79
C ASP A 305 14.24 27.69 -1.53
N PRO A 306 13.87 28.99 -1.58
CA PRO A 306 14.05 29.91 -0.45
C PRO A 306 13.24 29.50 0.80
N GLU A 307 12.18 28.70 0.63
CA GLU A 307 11.31 28.24 1.73
C GLU A 307 11.77 26.89 2.31
N ALA A 308 12.71 26.21 1.66
CA ALA A 308 13.20 24.92 2.11
C ALA A 308 14.30 25.05 3.18
N ASP A 309 14.47 23.99 3.94
CA ASP A 309 15.67 23.70 4.73
C ASP A 309 16.16 22.30 4.40
N PHE A 310 16.91 22.19 3.30
CA PHE A 310 17.43 20.91 2.80
C PHE A 310 18.45 20.27 3.76
N THR A 311 18.98 20.99 4.74
CA THR A 311 19.84 20.39 5.75
C THR A 311 19.10 19.40 6.66
N LYS A 312 17.76 19.41 6.63
CA LYS A 312 16.90 18.46 7.33
C LYS A 312 16.66 17.18 6.53
N LEU A 313 17.05 17.13 5.24
CA LEU A 313 16.97 15.93 4.45
C LEU A 313 18.04 14.93 4.88
N ASN A 314 17.63 13.70 5.10
CA ASN A 314 18.53 12.56 5.11
C ASN A 314 18.40 11.84 3.78
N LEU A 315 19.40 11.93 2.93
CA LEU A 315 19.36 11.34 1.58
C LEU A 315 19.27 9.79 1.59
N GLU A 316 19.65 9.15 2.71
CA GLU A 316 19.45 7.71 2.87
C GLU A 316 17.97 7.35 3.05
N ASP A 317 17.16 8.26 3.60
CA ASP A 317 15.72 8.06 3.81
C ASP A 317 14.89 8.50 2.60
N MET A 318 15.49 9.25 1.67
CA MET A 318 14.80 9.86 0.54
C MET A 318 15.09 9.15 -0.78
N ALA A 319 14.07 9.08 -1.61
CA ALA A 319 14.20 8.73 -3.03
C ALA A 319 14.70 9.96 -3.82
N ASN A 320 14.66 9.87 -5.15
CA ASN A 320 14.96 10.96 -6.05
C ASN A 320 13.93 12.11 -5.99
N LEU A 321 14.26 13.22 -6.66
CA LEU A 321 13.43 14.41 -6.78
C LEU A 321 12.64 14.36 -8.09
N HIS A 322 11.36 14.72 -8.02
CA HIS A 322 10.48 14.85 -9.18
C HIS A 322 10.03 16.29 -9.36
N VAL A 323 10.27 16.87 -10.53
CA VAL A 323 9.73 18.17 -10.89
C VAL A 323 8.35 17.94 -11.52
N HIS A 324 7.32 18.49 -10.88
CA HIS A 324 5.94 18.31 -11.30
C HIS A 324 5.65 19.18 -12.52
N TRP A 325 5.04 18.56 -13.50
CA TRP A 325 4.48 19.26 -14.63
C TRP A 325 2.96 19.38 -14.48
N GLY A 326 2.44 20.63 -14.57
CA GLY A 326 1.00 20.84 -14.47
C GLY A 326 0.42 20.14 -13.25
N THR A 327 0.71 20.61 -12.05
CA THR A 327 0.39 19.92 -10.79
C THR A 327 -1.08 19.57 -10.61
N ASP A 328 -1.99 20.31 -11.22
CA ASP A 328 -3.43 20.05 -11.28
C ASP A 328 -3.82 18.92 -12.25
N THR A 329 -2.91 18.53 -13.15
CA THR A 329 -3.11 17.46 -14.14
C THR A 329 -2.09 16.32 -14.03
N ALA A 330 -1.03 16.48 -13.24
CA ALA A 330 -0.04 15.43 -13.01
C ALA A 330 -0.72 14.19 -12.41
N GLY A 331 -0.42 13.01 -12.94
CA GLY A 331 -1.01 11.75 -12.47
C GLY A 331 -2.50 11.56 -12.77
N VAL A 332 -3.11 12.40 -13.60
CA VAL A 332 -4.45 12.13 -14.13
C VAL A 332 -4.43 10.81 -14.91
N LYS A 333 -5.50 10.04 -14.80
CA LYS A 333 -5.66 8.70 -15.39
C LYS A 333 -5.21 8.62 -16.85
N ASP A 334 -5.62 9.60 -17.67
CA ASP A 334 -5.24 9.69 -19.09
C ASP A 334 -3.88 10.38 -19.28
N ALA A 335 -2.97 10.17 -18.33
CA ALA A 335 -1.62 10.70 -18.38
C ALA A 335 -0.94 10.31 -19.68
N ILE A 336 -0.28 11.27 -20.25
CA ILE A 336 0.27 11.21 -21.57
C ILE A 336 1.79 11.19 -21.46
N LEU A 337 2.44 10.70 -22.50
CA LEU A 337 3.89 10.67 -22.62
C LEU A 337 4.49 12.08 -22.52
N ASP A 338 5.74 12.12 -22.15
CA ASP A 338 6.60 13.29 -21.94
C ASP A 338 6.55 14.37 -23.02
N SER A 339 6.29 14.01 -24.28
CA SER A 339 6.11 14.99 -25.36
C SER A 339 4.99 16.00 -25.12
N GLN A 340 4.14 15.77 -24.12
CA GLN A 340 2.99 16.61 -23.78
C GLN A 340 3.14 17.32 -22.44
N THR A 341 4.29 17.25 -21.79
CA THR A 341 4.49 17.92 -20.49
C THR A 341 4.44 19.44 -20.59
N GLY A 342 4.92 20.01 -21.67
CA GLY A 342 5.00 21.45 -21.87
C GLY A 342 6.00 22.19 -20.98
N ASP A 343 6.49 21.56 -19.92
CA ASP A 343 7.51 22.11 -19.01
C ASP A 343 8.85 21.39 -19.26
N PRO A 344 9.88 22.10 -19.74
CA PRO A 344 11.16 21.50 -20.07
C PRO A 344 11.92 20.94 -18.84
N ASN A 345 11.61 21.40 -17.63
CA ASN A 345 12.23 20.92 -16.38
C ASN A 345 11.46 19.76 -15.72
N SER A 346 10.26 19.40 -16.21
CA SER A 346 9.53 18.28 -15.66
C SER A 346 10.23 16.96 -15.98
N ALA A 347 10.79 16.33 -14.94
CA ALA A 347 11.54 15.08 -15.04
C ALA A 347 11.81 14.52 -13.64
N VAL A 348 12.42 13.33 -13.63
CA VAL A 348 13.07 12.71 -12.47
C VAL A 348 14.50 13.23 -12.37
N TYR A 349 14.93 13.57 -11.15
CA TYR A 349 16.28 14.06 -10.85
C TYR A 349 16.88 13.28 -9.69
N ASP A 350 18.16 12.96 -9.77
CA ASP A 350 18.92 12.55 -8.58
C ASP A 350 19.28 13.76 -7.72
N ILE A 351 19.26 13.57 -6.41
CA ILE A 351 19.81 14.52 -5.45
C ILE A 351 21.26 14.11 -5.19
N VAL A 352 22.20 14.86 -5.76
CA VAL A 352 23.63 14.53 -5.68
C VAL A 352 24.23 15.01 -4.35
N GLU A 353 23.83 16.20 -3.88
CA GLU A 353 24.44 16.84 -2.71
C GLU A 353 23.52 17.92 -2.14
N VAL A 354 23.46 18.03 -0.82
CA VAL A 354 22.87 19.17 -0.12
C VAL A 354 23.94 20.26 0.05
N LEU A 355 23.79 21.37 -0.65
CA LEU A 355 24.75 22.48 -0.65
C LEU A 355 24.54 23.48 0.50
N GLY A 356 23.32 23.48 1.06
CA GLY A 356 22.94 24.38 2.14
C GLY A 356 21.44 24.34 2.40
N PRO A 357 20.91 25.17 3.29
CA PRO A 357 19.51 25.11 3.67
C PRO A 357 18.55 25.28 2.47
N ASN A 358 18.91 26.14 1.51
CA ASN A 358 18.03 26.50 0.39
C ASN A 358 18.51 25.98 -0.97
N GLN A 359 19.50 25.09 -1.01
CA GLN A 359 20.11 24.63 -2.26
C GLN A 359 20.48 23.16 -2.22
N VAL A 360 20.16 22.45 -3.31
CA VAL A 360 20.62 21.10 -3.59
C VAL A 360 21.21 21.00 -4.99
N ARG A 361 22.21 20.13 -5.15
CA ARG A 361 22.73 19.73 -6.45
C ARG A 361 21.90 18.59 -6.99
N ILE A 362 21.45 18.73 -8.23
CA ILE A 362 20.60 17.76 -8.92
C ILE A 362 21.28 17.24 -10.18
N SER A 363 20.87 16.07 -10.64
CA SER A 363 21.26 15.49 -11.92
C SER A 363 20.04 14.90 -12.62
N PRO A 364 19.83 15.17 -13.91
CA PRO A 364 20.59 16.04 -14.81
C PRO A 364 20.46 17.53 -14.48
N ALA A 365 21.18 18.40 -15.18
CA ALA A 365 21.04 19.85 -15.05
C ALA A 365 19.69 20.33 -15.62
N ALA A 366 19.19 21.46 -15.10
CA ALA A 366 17.95 22.08 -15.55
C ALA A 366 18.01 22.47 -17.03
N LYS A 367 16.91 22.27 -17.77
CA LYS A 367 16.82 22.55 -19.20
C LYS A 367 16.42 23.98 -19.50
N ALA A 368 15.73 24.67 -18.58
CA ALA A 368 15.23 26.03 -18.79
C ALA A 368 15.23 26.82 -17.47
N ASP A 369 15.18 28.16 -17.60
CA ASP A 369 14.85 29.04 -16.48
C ASP A 369 13.38 28.87 -16.10
N GLY A 370 13.07 28.88 -14.81
CA GLY A 370 11.68 28.80 -14.36
C GLY A 370 11.54 28.53 -12.86
N THR A 371 10.29 28.53 -12.43
CA THR A 371 9.90 28.17 -11.05
C THR A 371 8.83 27.10 -11.14
N GLN A 372 9.14 25.90 -10.65
CA GLN A 372 8.27 24.72 -10.74
C GLN A 372 8.08 24.09 -9.35
N SER A 373 6.92 23.47 -9.16
CA SER A 373 6.68 22.58 -8.04
C SER A 373 7.49 21.30 -8.18
N TYR A 374 8.05 20.86 -7.06
CA TYR A 374 8.80 19.60 -7.00
C TYR A 374 8.44 18.80 -5.75
N SER A 375 8.75 17.51 -5.78
CA SER A 375 8.72 16.64 -4.61
C SER A 375 10.03 15.88 -4.45
N ILE A 376 10.34 15.47 -3.21
CA ILE A 376 11.37 14.49 -2.89
C ILE A 376 10.66 13.36 -2.16
N GLY A 377 10.63 12.20 -2.79
CA GLY A 377 9.91 11.05 -2.28
C GLY A 377 10.61 10.41 -1.09
N ARG A 378 9.89 9.55 -0.40
CA ARG A 378 10.42 8.70 0.65
C ARG A 378 10.63 7.28 0.14
N ARG A 379 11.43 6.51 0.86
CA ARG A 379 11.58 5.08 0.62
C ARG A 379 10.46 4.32 1.34
N CYS A 380 9.87 3.33 0.69
CA CYS A 380 8.61 2.70 1.10
C CYS A 380 8.72 1.19 1.33
N TYR A 381 9.88 0.70 1.70
CA TYR A 381 10.11 -0.70 2.05
C TYR A 381 10.45 -0.87 3.54
N GLY A 382 10.26 -2.06 4.05
CA GLY A 382 10.49 -2.31 5.48
C GLY A 382 10.45 -3.79 5.85
N LYS A 383 10.72 -4.08 7.13
CA LYS A 383 10.78 -5.43 7.67
C LYS A 383 10.02 -5.52 8.99
N PHE A 384 9.34 -6.64 9.22
CA PHE A 384 8.83 -7.03 10.53
C PHE A 384 9.05 -8.52 10.79
N THR A 385 8.99 -8.91 12.04
CA THR A 385 9.21 -10.29 12.49
C THR A 385 8.02 -10.77 13.31
N VAL A 386 7.58 -12.00 13.07
CA VAL A 386 6.57 -12.69 13.87
C VAL A 386 7.05 -14.09 14.19
N SER A 387 7.22 -14.41 15.47
CA SER A 387 7.80 -15.68 15.91
C SER A 387 9.15 -15.95 15.22
N ASN A 388 9.26 -17.03 14.48
CA ASN A 388 10.42 -17.45 13.70
C ASN A 388 10.35 -17.09 12.21
N CYS A 389 9.60 -16.06 11.87
CA CYS A 389 9.42 -15.61 10.47
C CYS A 389 9.80 -14.14 10.32
N ASP A 390 10.60 -13.84 9.30
CA ASP A 390 10.92 -12.49 8.87
C ASP A 390 10.16 -12.13 7.59
N PHE A 391 9.56 -10.94 7.56
CA PHE A 391 8.78 -10.42 6.43
C PHE A 391 9.46 -9.17 5.89
N PHE A 392 9.86 -9.20 4.61
CA PHE A 392 10.45 -8.08 3.89
C PHE A 392 9.41 -7.52 2.92
N ILE A 393 8.83 -6.36 3.25
CA ILE A 393 7.86 -5.66 2.39
C ILE A 393 8.64 -4.81 1.40
N LEU A 394 8.44 -5.04 0.11
CA LEU A 394 9.16 -4.36 -0.96
C LEU A 394 8.35 -3.19 -1.55
N ASP A 395 9.06 -2.24 -2.09
CA ASP A 395 8.56 -1.21 -3.00
C ASP A 395 9.08 -1.53 -4.42
N THR A 396 8.24 -2.14 -5.23
CA THR A 396 8.57 -2.61 -6.57
C THR A 396 8.26 -1.58 -7.66
N ARG A 397 7.73 -0.41 -7.29
CA ARG A 397 7.29 0.60 -8.26
C ARG A 397 8.11 1.89 -8.23
N SER A 398 8.48 2.39 -7.03
CA SER A 398 9.06 3.73 -6.89
C SER A 398 10.50 3.84 -7.37
N HIS A 399 11.28 2.75 -7.33
CA HIS A 399 12.72 2.76 -7.58
C HIS A 399 13.13 2.00 -8.83
N ARG A 400 12.17 1.38 -9.52
CA ARG A 400 12.48 0.57 -10.69
C ARG A 400 12.96 1.43 -11.86
N ASP A 401 13.97 0.93 -12.54
CA ASP A 401 14.45 1.52 -13.77
C ASP A 401 13.42 1.37 -14.90
N LEU A 402 13.56 2.18 -15.94
CA LEU A 402 12.79 1.97 -17.16
C LEU A 402 13.28 0.67 -17.83
N HIS A 403 12.44 -0.35 -17.80
CA HIS A 403 12.79 -1.64 -18.38
C HIS A 403 12.69 -1.68 -19.92
N ASP A 404 13.39 -2.62 -20.51
CA ASP A 404 13.36 -2.90 -21.95
C ASP A 404 12.92 -4.35 -22.17
N VAL A 405 11.65 -4.55 -22.61
CA VAL A 405 11.09 -5.88 -22.84
C VAL A 405 11.77 -6.65 -23.98
N ASP A 406 12.44 -5.95 -24.89
CA ASP A 406 13.24 -6.59 -25.96
C ASP A 406 14.62 -7.04 -25.46
N ASN A 407 15.04 -6.55 -24.27
CA ASN A 407 16.31 -6.87 -23.62
C ASN A 407 16.12 -7.04 -22.10
N PRO A 408 15.37 -8.07 -21.66
CA PRO A 408 14.99 -8.25 -20.24
C PRO A 408 16.18 -8.61 -19.33
N ASP A 409 17.31 -8.97 -19.90
CA ASP A 409 18.61 -9.21 -19.24
C ASP A 409 19.57 -8.03 -19.39
N LYS A 410 19.06 -6.82 -19.63
CA LYS A 410 19.85 -5.58 -19.69
C LYS A 410 20.71 -5.43 -18.43
N PRO A 411 22.06 -5.39 -18.57
CA PRO A 411 22.94 -5.34 -17.41
C PRO A 411 22.69 -4.12 -16.52
N GLY A 412 22.57 -4.37 -15.22
CA GLY A 412 22.39 -3.35 -14.20
C GLY A 412 21.01 -2.72 -14.13
N ALA A 413 20.02 -3.19 -14.91
CA ALA A 413 18.64 -2.77 -14.76
C ALA A 413 18.06 -3.33 -13.46
N SER A 414 17.37 -2.50 -12.68
CA SER A 414 16.91 -2.84 -11.32
C SER A 414 15.41 -2.59 -11.15
N MET A 415 14.72 -3.56 -10.57
CA MET A 415 13.35 -3.44 -10.07
C MET A 415 13.31 -2.63 -8.76
N LEU A 416 14.24 -2.90 -7.85
CA LEU A 416 14.22 -2.37 -6.49
C LEU A 416 15.08 -1.10 -6.31
N GLY A 417 15.95 -0.81 -7.27
CA GLY A 417 17.03 0.14 -7.06
C GLY A 417 18.11 -0.40 -6.11
N LYS A 418 19.33 0.01 -6.31
CA LYS A 418 20.52 -0.51 -5.63
C LYS A 418 20.40 -0.50 -4.09
N GLN A 419 19.81 0.53 -3.51
CA GLN A 419 19.76 0.66 -2.06
C GLN A 419 18.80 -0.36 -1.44
N GLN A 420 17.59 -0.50 -1.97
CA GLN A 420 16.64 -1.48 -1.48
C GLN A 420 17.11 -2.91 -1.72
N PHE A 421 17.69 -3.17 -2.89
CA PHE A 421 18.22 -4.50 -3.22
C PHE A 421 19.34 -4.94 -2.25
N ASN A 422 20.28 -4.04 -1.96
CA ASN A 422 21.32 -4.31 -0.96
C ASN A 422 20.75 -4.49 0.45
N TRP A 423 19.80 -3.65 0.86
CA TRP A 423 19.11 -3.78 2.13
C TRP A 423 18.40 -5.14 2.27
N LEU A 424 17.73 -5.60 1.21
CA LEU A 424 17.05 -6.88 1.17
C LEU A 424 18.06 -8.04 1.34
N LYS A 425 19.10 -8.09 0.51
CA LYS A 425 20.12 -9.15 0.57
C LYS A 425 20.82 -9.19 1.93
N GLU A 426 21.22 -8.03 2.46
CA GLU A 426 21.83 -7.97 3.78
C GLU A 426 20.87 -8.37 4.91
N GLY A 427 19.60 -7.99 4.80
CA GLY A 427 18.57 -8.34 5.77
C GLY A 427 18.29 -9.83 5.79
N ILE A 428 18.21 -10.45 4.62
CA ILE A 428 18.04 -11.91 4.45
C ILE A 428 19.26 -12.65 5.01
N ALA A 429 20.47 -12.26 4.61
CA ALA A 429 21.70 -12.93 5.05
C ALA A 429 21.96 -12.84 6.56
N LYS A 430 21.42 -11.83 7.25
CA LYS A 430 21.54 -11.61 8.70
C LYS A 430 20.37 -12.19 9.48
N SER A 431 19.36 -12.73 8.81
CA SER A 431 18.17 -13.26 9.46
C SER A 431 18.46 -14.57 10.20
N GLU A 432 17.99 -14.65 11.44
CA GLU A 432 18.01 -15.87 12.27
C GLU A 432 16.64 -16.58 12.25
N ALA A 433 15.69 -16.09 11.44
CA ALA A 433 14.36 -16.69 11.31
C ALA A 433 14.42 -18.07 10.64
N ASP A 434 13.44 -18.93 10.92
CA ASP A 434 13.31 -20.23 10.26
C ASP A 434 12.75 -20.12 8.84
N PHE A 435 11.97 -19.06 8.59
CA PHE A 435 11.30 -18.82 7.32
C PHE A 435 11.39 -17.35 6.93
N LEU A 436 11.64 -17.10 5.64
CA LEU A 436 11.77 -15.76 5.08
C LEU A 436 10.64 -15.49 4.09
N PHE A 437 9.95 -14.39 4.26
CA PHE A 437 8.89 -13.92 3.37
C PHE A 437 9.32 -12.62 2.68
N ILE A 438 9.37 -12.64 1.35
CA ILE A 438 9.59 -11.47 0.51
C ILE A 438 8.23 -11.09 -0.05
N VAL A 439 7.70 -9.93 0.33
CA VAL A 439 6.39 -9.46 -0.11
C VAL A 439 6.58 -8.50 -1.27
N SER A 440 6.32 -8.99 -2.48
CA SER A 440 6.44 -8.27 -3.75
C SER A 440 5.05 -8.04 -4.34
N SER A 441 4.71 -6.81 -4.71
CA SER A 441 3.41 -6.55 -5.35
C SER A 441 3.32 -7.18 -6.74
N VAL A 442 4.43 -7.33 -7.45
CA VAL A 442 4.49 -7.90 -8.81
C VAL A 442 5.07 -9.31 -8.84
N ASN A 443 4.71 -10.08 -9.87
CA ASN A 443 5.08 -11.47 -10.03
C ASN A 443 6.58 -11.67 -10.27
N PHE A 444 7.07 -12.80 -9.78
CA PHE A 444 8.50 -13.11 -9.79
C PHE A 444 8.89 -13.98 -10.99
N MET A 445 8.16 -15.07 -11.25
CA MET A 445 8.47 -16.02 -12.33
C MET A 445 7.56 -15.91 -13.53
N VAL A 446 6.33 -15.47 -13.35
CA VAL A 446 5.33 -15.36 -14.42
C VAL A 446 5.32 -13.95 -14.98
N PRO A 447 5.44 -13.75 -16.31
CA PRO A 447 5.37 -12.42 -16.91
C PRO A 447 3.95 -11.85 -16.87
N HIS A 448 3.85 -10.52 -16.90
CA HIS A 448 2.59 -9.80 -17.04
C HIS A 448 2.59 -9.03 -18.37
N VAL A 449 2.24 -9.72 -19.44
CA VAL A 449 2.45 -9.22 -20.81
C VAL A 449 1.19 -8.67 -21.48
N GLY A 450 0.15 -8.40 -20.87
CA GLY A 450 -1.10 -7.82 -21.37
C GLY A 450 -1.36 -7.80 -22.88
N SER A 451 -2.59 -7.90 -23.28
CA SER A 451 -3.00 -8.07 -24.69
C SER A 451 -3.09 -6.77 -25.50
N GLY A 452 -2.23 -5.79 -25.29
CA GLY A 452 -2.05 -4.62 -26.18
C GLY A 452 -3.31 -3.97 -26.75
N GLY A 453 -4.36 -3.80 -25.98
CA GLY A 453 -5.69 -3.36 -26.44
C GLY A 453 -6.14 -1.96 -26.03
N GLY A 454 -5.26 -1.13 -25.47
CA GLY A 454 -5.59 0.23 -25.08
C GLY A 454 -5.25 1.27 -26.15
N ASP A 455 -5.80 2.47 -26.01
CA ASP A 455 -5.51 3.62 -26.89
C ASP A 455 -4.04 4.07 -26.86
N ASP A 456 -3.27 3.56 -25.92
CA ASP A 456 -1.84 3.84 -25.74
C ASP A 456 -0.96 2.73 -26.36
N LYS A 457 -1.09 2.56 -27.67
CA LYS A 457 -0.43 1.51 -28.44
C LYS A 457 1.10 1.42 -28.26
N GLN A 458 1.75 2.48 -27.81
CA GLN A 458 3.20 2.51 -27.67
C GLN A 458 3.67 1.87 -26.35
N LEU A 459 2.87 1.96 -25.28
CA LEU A 459 3.17 1.34 -23.98
C LEU A 459 2.63 -0.10 -23.89
N THR A 460 1.49 -0.39 -24.53
CA THR A 460 0.80 -1.69 -24.42
C THR A 460 1.33 -2.78 -25.36
N LEU A 461 1.99 -2.43 -26.46
CA LEU A 461 2.59 -3.43 -27.36
C LEU A 461 3.81 -4.15 -26.76
N LYS A 462 4.36 -3.65 -25.66
CA LYS A 462 5.56 -4.16 -25.01
C LYS A 462 5.38 -4.19 -23.48
N LYS A 463 4.20 -4.56 -23.01
CA LYS A 463 3.97 -4.70 -21.58
C LYS A 463 4.63 -5.98 -21.08
N ASP A 464 5.50 -5.87 -20.12
CA ASP A 464 5.79 -6.87 -19.11
C ASP A 464 6.09 -6.11 -17.82
N ASP A 465 5.29 -6.35 -16.80
CA ASP A 465 5.28 -5.58 -15.57
C ASP A 465 5.94 -6.31 -14.40
N ALA A 466 6.26 -7.58 -14.61
CA ALA A 466 6.80 -8.48 -13.62
C ALA A 466 8.35 -8.38 -13.52
N TRP A 467 8.95 -9.15 -12.62
CA TRP A 467 10.40 -9.33 -12.50
C TRP A 467 11.04 -9.97 -13.74
N THR A 468 10.24 -10.47 -14.65
CA THR A 468 10.65 -11.09 -15.89
C THR A 468 11.34 -10.14 -16.88
N VAL A 469 11.30 -8.83 -16.64
CA VAL A 469 12.05 -7.81 -17.39
C VAL A 469 13.25 -7.24 -16.61
N PHE A 470 13.59 -7.84 -15.46
CA PHE A 470 14.78 -7.55 -14.67
C PHE A 470 15.50 -8.85 -14.32
N LEU A 471 15.83 -9.63 -15.36
CA LEU A 471 16.30 -11.02 -15.20
C LEU A 471 17.62 -11.13 -14.45
N GLU A 472 18.55 -10.18 -14.61
CA GLU A 472 19.83 -10.20 -13.91
C GLU A 472 19.60 -10.04 -12.39
N GLU A 473 18.84 -9.03 -11.96
CA GLU A 473 18.54 -8.80 -10.54
C GLU A 473 17.70 -9.93 -9.93
N ARG A 474 16.73 -10.46 -10.70
CA ARG A 474 15.91 -11.60 -10.27
C ARG A 474 16.76 -12.85 -10.02
N GLU A 475 17.63 -13.22 -10.96
CA GLU A 475 18.48 -14.40 -10.81
C GLU A 475 19.50 -14.23 -9.67
N GLU A 476 20.08 -13.03 -9.52
CA GLU A 476 20.97 -12.72 -8.39
C GLU A 476 20.25 -12.90 -7.04
N LEU A 477 18.99 -12.45 -6.95
CA LEU A 477 18.18 -12.64 -5.72
C LEU A 477 17.86 -14.12 -5.47
N ILE A 478 17.49 -14.87 -6.51
CA ILE A 478 17.21 -16.32 -6.39
C ILE A 478 18.48 -17.06 -5.93
N GLU A 479 19.61 -16.81 -6.56
CA GLU A 479 20.89 -17.43 -6.19
C GLU A 479 21.26 -17.13 -4.74
N HIS A 480 21.11 -15.87 -4.31
CA HIS A 480 21.36 -15.47 -2.94
C HIS A 480 20.42 -16.18 -1.94
N CYS A 481 19.13 -16.33 -2.27
CA CYS A 481 18.17 -17.03 -1.44
C CYS A 481 18.39 -18.56 -1.43
N ASP A 482 18.87 -19.13 -2.52
CA ASP A 482 19.09 -20.58 -2.65
C ASP A 482 20.33 -21.06 -1.87
N GLU A 483 21.25 -20.15 -1.55
CA GLU A 483 22.42 -20.42 -0.69
C GLU A 483 22.08 -20.49 0.81
N LEU A 484 20.85 -20.14 1.22
CA LEU A 484 20.41 -20.13 2.61
C LEU A 484 19.90 -21.50 3.07
N ASP A 485 19.96 -21.75 4.37
CA ASP A 485 19.33 -22.92 4.99
C ASP A 485 17.81 -22.74 5.22
N GLN A 486 17.32 -21.49 5.15
CA GLN A 486 15.93 -21.14 5.39
C GLN A 486 15.12 -21.18 4.10
N PRO A 487 13.93 -21.81 4.07
CA PRO A 487 12.98 -21.64 2.97
C PRO A 487 12.57 -20.17 2.78
N VAL A 488 12.58 -19.73 1.53
CA VAL A 488 12.22 -18.36 1.13
C VAL A 488 10.92 -18.38 0.32
N PHE A 489 9.96 -17.59 0.75
CA PHE A 489 8.66 -17.44 0.11
C PHE A 489 8.51 -16.05 -0.50
N VAL A 490 8.35 -15.96 -1.81
CA VAL A 490 7.99 -14.71 -2.49
C VAL A 490 6.47 -14.65 -2.60
N LEU A 491 5.85 -13.74 -1.86
CA LEU A 491 4.41 -13.48 -1.93
C LEU A 491 4.17 -12.42 -3.00
N THR A 492 3.34 -12.75 -4.00
CA THR A 492 3.12 -11.88 -5.17
C THR A 492 1.64 -11.60 -5.43
N GLY A 493 1.36 -10.56 -6.23
CA GLY A 493 0.03 -10.08 -6.61
C GLY A 493 -0.08 -9.76 -8.10
N ASP A 494 -0.69 -8.61 -8.47
CA ASP A 494 -0.78 -8.00 -9.80
C ASP A 494 -1.52 -8.84 -10.87
N LEU A 495 -1.10 -10.05 -11.15
CA LEU A 495 -1.62 -10.90 -12.25
C LEU A 495 -3.07 -11.37 -12.11
N HIS A 496 -3.76 -11.02 -11.04
CA HIS A 496 -5.16 -11.42 -10.84
C HIS A 496 -5.42 -12.93 -11.00
N ASN A 497 -4.41 -13.75 -10.68
CA ASN A 497 -4.52 -15.21 -10.58
C ASN A 497 -3.75 -15.70 -9.37
N SER A 498 -4.22 -16.82 -8.80
CA SER A 498 -3.50 -17.48 -7.72
C SER A 498 -2.70 -18.66 -8.25
N PHE A 499 -1.49 -18.82 -7.75
CA PHE A 499 -0.65 -19.99 -8.06
C PHE A 499 0.40 -20.26 -6.97
N ALA A 500 0.88 -21.50 -6.98
CA ALA A 500 2.00 -21.97 -6.18
C ALA A 500 3.10 -22.47 -7.12
N ILE A 501 4.29 -21.89 -7.03
CA ILE A 501 5.44 -22.22 -7.88
C ILE A 501 6.62 -22.63 -6.99
N ARG A 502 7.25 -23.76 -7.32
CA ARG A 502 8.57 -24.12 -6.81
C ARG A 502 9.62 -23.62 -7.80
N ILE A 503 10.45 -22.70 -7.35
CA ILE A 503 11.53 -22.11 -8.18
C ILE A 503 12.79 -22.95 -8.06
N THR A 504 13.20 -23.24 -6.82
CA THR A 504 14.30 -24.15 -6.47
C THR A 504 13.82 -25.09 -5.35
N ASP A 505 14.72 -25.83 -4.74
CA ASP A 505 14.39 -26.64 -3.57
C ASP A 505 14.13 -25.78 -2.32
N ASN A 506 14.58 -24.53 -2.33
CA ASN A 506 14.52 -23.61 -1.19
C ASN A 506 13.71 -22.33 -1.45
N VAL A 507 13.44 -21.97 -2.70
CA VAL A 507 12.75 -20.73 -3.08
C VAL A 507 11.41 -21.05 -3.75
N PHE A 508 10.35 -20.42 -3.23
CA PHE A 508 8.97 -20.62 -3.69
C PHE A 508 8.28 -19.28 -3.96
N GLU A 509 7.42 -19.25 -4.97
CA GLU A 509 6.53 -18.11 -5.21
C GLU A 509 5.08 -18.53 -4.97
N PHE A 510 4.35 -17.69 -4.22
CA PHE A 510 2.92 -17.83 -4.01
C PHE A 510 2.23 -16.53 -4.40
N ALA A 511 1.43 -16.57 -5.46
CA ALA A 511 0.54 -15.49 -5.84
C ALA A 511 -0.84 -15.74 -5.28
N SER A 512 -1.49 -14.71 -4.79
CA SER A 512 -2.86 -14.78 -4.28
C SER A 512 -3.69 -13.60 -4.76
N GLY A 513 -4.85 -13.91 -5.29
CA GLY A 513 -5.79 -12.92 -5.80
C GLY A 513 -6.45 -13.35 -7.12
N PRO A 514 -7.25 -12.46 -7.72
CA PRO A 514 -7.63 -11.17 -7.12
C PRO A 514 -8.67 -11.37 -6.01
N HIS A 515 -8.73 -10.44 -5.06
CA HIS A 515 -9.86 -10.42 -4.11
C HIS A 515 -11.18 -10.09 -4.81
N ASN A 516 -11.17 -9.22 -5.80
CA ASN A 516 -12.41 -8.76 -6.43
C ASN A 516 -12.26 -8.31 -7.90
N SER A 517 -11.12 -8.49 -8.53
CA SER A 517 -10.95 -8.15 -9.95
C SER A 517 -11.29 -9.34 -10.85
N ILE A 518 -11.28 -9.13 -12.17
CA ILE A 518 -11.33 -10.23 -13.13
C ILE A 518 -9.98 -10.93 -13.19
N ASN A 519 -10.01 -12.22 -13.54
CA ASN A 519 -8.79 -13.00 -13.76
C ASN A 519 -8.20 -12.75 -15.15
N HIS A 520 -6.88 -12.81 -15.25
CA HIS A 520 -6.14 -12.78 -16.51
C HIS A 520 -6.21 -14.13 -17.25
N ALA A 521 -5.98 -14.11 -18.55
CA ALA A 521 -5.90 -15.29 -19.38
C ALA A 521 -4.43 -15.72 -19.55
N PRO A 522 -4.02 -16.92 -19.08
CA PRO A 522 -2.64 -17.36 -19.10
C PRO A 522 -1.94 -17.28 -20.47
N MET A 523 -2.66 -17.58 -21.55
CA MET A 523 -2.10 -17.53 -22.91
C MET A 523 -1.83 -16.11 -23.40
N ASN A 524 -2.68 -15.16 -23.02
CA ASN A 524 -2.61 -13.78 -23.53
C ASN A 524 -1.87 -12.83 -22.58
N ASP A 525 -2.04 -13.03 -21.28
CA ASP A 525 -1.64 -12.05 -20.27
C ASP A 525 -0.44 -12.55 -19.43
N GLU A 526 -0.12 -13.87 -19.49
CA GLU A 526 0.87 -14.50 -18.59
C GLU A 526 1.89 -15.35 -19.34
N GLY A 527 2.28 -14.95 -20.55
CA GLY A 527 3.33 -15.59 -21.35
C GLY A 527 3.01 -17.03 -21.77
N GLY A 528 1.75 -17.43 -21.78
CA GLY A 528 1.33 -18.78 -22.18
C GLY A 528 1.67 -19.86 -21.15
N ARG A 529 1.75 -19.53 -19.86
CA ARG A 529 2.08 -20.50 -18.82
C ARG A 529 1.03 -21.63 -18.74
N PRO A 530 1.43 -22.86 -18.40
CA PRO A 530 0.49 -23.94 -18.10
C PRO A 530 -0.21 -23.72 -16.74
N ILE A 531 -1.30 -24.46 -16.50
CA ILE A 531 -1.98 -24.48 -15.20
C ILE A 531 -1.11 -25.15 -14.14
N ASN A 532 -0.35 -26.16 -14.52
CA ASN A 532 0.62 -26.86 -13.68
C ASN A 532 1.76 -27.44 -14.52
N GLY A 533 2.83 -27.88 -13.85
CA GLY A 533 3.99 -28.48 -14.46
C GLY A 533 5.12 -27.48 -14.76
N LYS A 534 6.05 -27.91 -15.58
CA LYS A 534 7.24 -27.14 -15.89
C LYS A 534 6.91 -25.90 -16.71
N PHE A 535 7.48 -24.79 -16.33
CA PHE A 535 7.38 -23.51 -17.01
C PHE A 535 8.74 -22.85 -17.09
N LYS A 536 9.05 -22.28 -18.23
CA LYS A 536 10.29 -21.54 -18.44
C LYS A 536 10.01 -20.21 -19.12
N TYR A 537 10.40 -19.13 -18.45
CA TYR A 537 10.41 -17.79 -19.01
C TYR A 537 11.71 -17.07 -18.60
N GLY A 538 12.53 -16.67 -19.59
CA GLY A 538 13.91 -16.26 -19.31
C GLY A 538 14.86 -17.47 -19.08
N PRO A 539 15.93 -17.33 -18.29
CA PRO A 539 16.95 -18.36 -18.11
C PRO A 539 16.51 -19.56 -17.26
N ARG A 540 15.61 -19.36 -16.29
CA ARG A 540 15.24 -20.34 -15.28
C ARG A 540 13.97 -21.11 -15.63
N GLU A 541 13.98 -22.44 -15.42
CA GLU A 541 12.79 -23.29 -15.40
C GLU A 541 12.30 -23.40 -13.95
N CYS A 542 10.99 -23.30 -13.76
CA CYS A 542 10.31 -23.52 -12.48
C CYS A 542 9.21 -24.58 -12.63
N GLU A 543 8.61 -24.99 -11.52
CA GLU A 543 7.48 -25.92 -11.49
C GLU A 543 6.25 -25.23 -10.91
N ILE A 544 5.21 -25.03 -11.73
CA ILE A 544 3.90 -24.60 -11.28
C ILE A 544 3.22 -25.82 -10.63
N ARG A 545 3.07 -25.78 -9.32
CA ARG A 545 2.47 -26.85 -8.52
C ARG A 545 0.94 -26.85 -8.59
N TRP A 546 0.39 -25.65 -8.65
CA TRP A 546 -1.02 -25.38 -8.79
C TRP A 546 -1.25 -23.95 -9.28
N SER A 547 -2.34 -23.73 -9.99
CA SER A 547 -2.87 -22.39 -10.25
C SER A 547 -4.38 -22.40 -10.40
N THR A 548 -4.99 -21.22 -10.35
CA THR A 548 -6.39 -21.01 -10.68
C THR A 548 -6.72 -21.45 -12.11
N TYR A 549 -8.00 -21.51 -12.43
CA TYR A 549 -8.51 -22.04 -13.70
C TYR A 549 -7.87 -21.37 -14.92
N ALA A 550 -7.78 -22.13 -16.01
CA ALA A 550 -7.48 -21.55 -17.32
C ALA A 550 -8.64 -20.66 -17.76
N MET A 551 -8.33 -19.39 -18.10
CA MET A 551 -9.33 -18.38 -18.46
C MET A 551 -9.36 -18.10 -19.97
N ASP A 552 -8.53 -18.79 -20.77
CA ASP A 552 -8.33 -18.48 -22.19
C ASP A 552 -9.59 -18.58 -23.04
N ASP A 553 -10.45 -19.55 -22.75
CA ASP A 553 -11.71 -19.78 -23.47
C ASP A 553 -12.92 -19.06 -22.84
N ILE A 554 -12.72 -18.28 -21.78
CA ILE A 554 -13.79 -17.57 -21.08
C ILE A 554 -13.77 -16.10 -21.52
N PRO A 555 -14.91 -15.53 -21.94
CA PRO A 555 -14.99 -14.10 -22.25
C PRO A 555 -14.52 -13.23 -21.07
N ARG A 556 -13.77 -12.16 -21.33
CA ARG A 556 -13.21 -11.29 -20.28
C ARG A 556 -14.23 -10.89 -19.20
N ALA A 557 -15.43 -10.50 -19.61
CA ALA A 557 -16.50 -10.10 -18.68
C ALA A 557 -17.03 -11.21 -17.76
N GLU A 558 -16.67 -12.47 -18.02
CA GLU A 558 -17.09 -13.64 -17.26
C GLU A 558 -15.96 -14.25 -16.42
N ARG A 559 -14.74 -13.66 -16.48
CA ARG A 559 -13.55 -14.15 -15.78
C ARG A 559 -13.48 -13.63 -14.33
N THR A 560 -14.49 -13.90 -13.54
CA THR A 560 -14.54 -13.46 -12.14
C THR A 560 -14.50 -14.67 -11.22
N PHE A 561 -13.29 -15.14 -10.92
CA PHE A 561 -12.99 -16.27 -10.05
C PHE A 561 -11.97 -15.83 -8.99
N PRO A 562 -12.38 -14.96 -8.07
CA PRO A 562 -11.46 -14.40 -7.06
C PRO A 562 -11.05 -15.47 -6.05
N HIS A 563 -9.85 -15.30 -5.50
CA HIS A 563 -9.27 -16.19 -4.49
C HIS A 563 -8.58 -15.38 -3.40
N PHE A 564 -8.39 -16.01 -2.25
CA PHE A 564 -7.50 -15.53 -1.19
C PHE A 564 -6.69 -16.69 -0.61
N CYS A 565 -5.59 -16.39 0.05
CA CYS A 565 -4.76 -17.39 0.71
C CYS A 565 -4.66 -17.12 2.20
N VAL A 566 -4.84 -18.17 3.00
CA VAL A 566 -4.52 -18.16 4.43
C VAL A 566 -3.26 -18.96 4.65
N VAL A 567 -2.27 -18.33 5.25
CA VAL A 567 -0.99 -18.94 5.60
C VAL A 567 -0.99 -19.28 7.09
N ARG A 568 -0.62 -20.50 7.43
CA ARG A 568 -0.46 -20.96 8.80
C ARG A 568 0.99 -21.33 9.07
N VAL A 569 1.56 -20.75 10.09
CA VAL A 569 2.88 -21.12 10.58
C VAL A 569 2.69 -21.96 11.84
N ASN A 570 3.11 -23.22 11.76
CA ASN A 570 2.95 -24.21 12.81
C ASN A 570 4.32 -24.53 13.41
N ASN A 571 4.57 -23.99 14.58
CA ASN A 571 5.83 -24.09 15.30
C ASN A 571 5.77 -25.01 16.52
N VAL A 572 4.57 -25.11 17.13
CA VAL A 572 4.40 -25.79 18.42
C VAL A 572 3.07 -26.54 18.48
N PHE A 573 3.03 -27.55 19.34
CA PHE A 573 1.80 -28.17 19.79
C PHE A 573 1.72 -28.17 21.32
N ASN A 574 0.51 -28.13 21.86
CA ASN A 574 0.26 -28.29 23.28
C ASN A 574 0.06 -29.78 23.58
N ASN A 575 0.81 -30.32 24.58
CA ASN A 575 0.62 -31.71 24.98
C ASN A 575 -0.60 -31.87 25.89
N PRO A 576 -1.73 -32.44 25.42
CA PRO A 576 -2.96 -32.54 26.19
C PRO A 576 -2.89 -33.59 27.32
N VAL A 577 -1.83 -34.40 27.40
CA VAL A 577 -1.65 -35.42 28.44
C VAL A 577 -1.13 -34.82 29.76
N GLU A 578 -0.48 -33.70 29.68
CA GLU A 578 0.04 -32.98 30.85
C GLU A 578 -1.05 -32.17 31.52
N ARG A 579 -1.55 -32.61 32.66
CA ARG A 579 -2.69 -32.00 33.38
C ARG A 579 -2.33 -30.81 34.28
N SER A 580 -1.05 -30.44 34.39
CA SER A 580 -0.55 -29.43 35.34
C SER A 580 -0.29 -28.06 34.74
N GLY A 581 -0.92 -27.70 33.61
CA GLY A 581 -0.75 -26.44 32.89
C GLY A 581 -0.51 -26.66 31.39
N GLU A 582 -0.51 -25.57 30.65
CA GLU A 582 -0.16 -25.59 29.23
C GLU A 582 1.34 -25.86 29.09
N ARG A 583 1.68 -26.83 28.27
CA ARG A 583 3.06 -27.19 27.99
C ARG A 583 3.29 -27.22 26.47
N TRP A 584 3.96 -26.22 25.99
CA TRP A 584 4.25 -26.04 24.58
C TRP A 584 5.50 -26.80 24.17
N TYR A 585 5.37 -27.64 23.15
CA TYR A 585 6.46 -28.37 22.52
C TYR A 585 6.72 -27.80 21.14
N ALA A 586 7.94 -27.33 20.90
CA ALA A 586 8.38 -26.95 19.58
C ALA A 586 8.46 -28.17 18.66
N PHE A 587 7.97 -28.02 17.43
CA PHE A 587 8.17 -29.03 16.39
C PHE A 587 9.67 -29.11 16.03
N PRO A 588 10.23 -30.30 15.88
CA PRO A 588 11.60 -30.45 15.37
C PRO A 588 11.80 -29.84 14.00
N HIS A 589 10.72 -29.82 13.20
CA HIS A 589 10.64 -29.26 11.87
C HIS A 589 9.41 -28.37 11.80
N PRO A 590 9.54 -27.08 12.08
CA PRO A 590 8.46 -26.10 11.85
C PRO A 590 7.99 -26.11 10.40
N GLN A 591 6.73 -25.74 10.19
CA GLN A 591 6.15 -25.79 8.86
C GLN A 591 5.28 -24.57 8.55
N VAL A 592 5.26 -24.19 7.28
CA VAL A 592 4.35 -23.18 6.71
C VAL A 592 3.37 -23.88 5.78
N VAL A 593 2.09 -23.60 5.95
CA VAL A 593 0.99 -24.18 5.15
C VAL A 593 0.25 -23.03 4.46
N PHE A 594 0.34 -23.00 3.13
CA PHE A 594 -0.44 -22.11 2.29
C PHE A 594 -1.77 -22.79 1.93
N GLN A 595 -2.89 -22.10 2.15
CA GLN A 595 -4.23 -22.61 1.91
C GLN A 595 -5.02 -21.64 1.05
N PHE A 596 -5.34 -22.04 -0.18
CA PHE A 596 -6.09 -21.21 -1.14
C PHE A 596 -7.57 -21.54 -1.08
N TYR A 597 -8.39 -20.50 -1.11
CA TYR A 597 -9.83 -20.56 -1.02
C TYR A 597 -10.49 -19.76 -2.15
N ASP A 598 -11.60 -20.26 -2.64
CA ASP A 598 -12.50 -19.50 -3.50
C ASP A 598 -13.11 -18.34 -2.70
N ALA A 599 -12.96 -17.13 -3.20
CA ALA A 599 -13.34 -15.93 -2.46
C ALA A 599 -14.86 -15.64 -2.47
N LEU A 600 -15.63 -16.31 -3.33
CA LEU A 600 -17.09 -16.15 -3.40
C LEU A 600 -17.84 -17.23 -2.62
N THR A 601 -17.24 -18.40 -2.46
CA THR A 601 -17.90 -19.56 -1.82
C THR A 601 -17.26 -19.95 -0.50
N GLY A 602 -16.03 -19.53 -0.22
CA GLY A 602 -15.25 -20.00 0.93
C GLY A 602 -14.71 -21.43 0.77
N GLU A 603 -14.91 -22.07 -0.41
CA GLU A 603 -14.46 -23.44 -0.63
C GLU A 603 -12.94 -23.54 -0.71
N PHE A 604 -12.39 -24.51 0.01
CA PHE A 604 -10.97 -24.87 -0.08
C PHE A 604 -10.62 -25.39 -1.49
N ARG A 605 -9.53 -24.87 -2.08
CA ARG A 605 -9.09 -25.23 -3.44
C ARG A 605 -7.76 -25.99 -3.45
N TYR A 606 -6.77 -25.52 -2.67
CA TYR A 606 -5.43 -26.11 -2.69
C TYR A 606 -4.67 -25.82 -1.41
N SER A 607 -3.73 -26.69 -1.05
CA SER A 607 -2.69 -26.34 -0.06
C SER A 607 -1.33 -26.87 -0.45
N GLU A 608 -0.32 -26.09 -0.09
CA GLU A 608 1.09 -26.47 -0.14
C GLU A 608 1.66 -26.39 1.29
N THR A 609 2.44 -27.38 1.67
CA THR A 609 3.12 -27.40 2.97
C THR A 609 4.62 -27.45 2.76
N ILE A 610 5.33 -26.48 3.31
CA ILE A 610 6.80 -26.43 3.30
C ILE A 610 7.28 -26.64 4.71
N VAL A 611 8.19 -27.61 4.88
CA VAL A 611 8.72 -28.03 6.17
C VAL A 611 10.21 -27.67 6.24
N LYS A 612 10.63 -26.94 7.28
CA LYS A 612 12.04 -26.58 7.45
C LYS A 612 12.93 -27.82 7.54
N GLY A 613 14.00 -27.86 6.73
CA GLY A 613 15.00 -28.92 6.72
C GLY A 613 14.54 -30.25 6.09
N LEU A 614 13.40 -30.26 5.42
CA LEU A 614 12.96 -31.40 4.60
C LEU A 614 12.78 -30.94 3.14
N PRO A 615 13.24 -31.75 2.16
CA PRO A 615 13.15 -31.42 0.75
C PRO A 615 11.71 -31.45 0.22
#